data_28910b861636783f030d01f0318773ba
#
_entry.id   28910b861636783f030d01f0318773ba
#
_cell.length_a   1.000
_cell.length_b   1.000
_cell.length_c   1.000
_cell.angle_alpha   90.00
_cell.angle_beta   90.00
_cell.angle_gamma   90.00
#
_symmetry.space_group_name_H-M   'P 1'
#
loop_
_entity.id
_entity.type
_entity.pdbx_description
1 polymer ?
#
loop_
_entity_poly.entity_id
_entity_poly.type
_entity_poly.pdbx_seq_one_letter_code
_entity_poly.pdbx_strand_id
1 'polypeptide(L)'
;MHFSARGIFDKTAENIGAKCTLDELKQQFKQNNIVLSIGMGVDKSGDYPNTNPQIIYHGEDRFPPFMMQCLGVDTSVITKENIADVLDSFEAKMNEDTTAGIKIYTGYQPFYATDDIYKPFYKLAQKYDVPVVFHMGDTANSMGRLKYSHPLVVDDVAVDFPNVRFVIAHCGTPWVADAVEVAAKNKNVYIDLSGLMEGKFEAKTQIEHFKPYLDVFRTWFNYLGNYKKLMYGSDWPLVDFASYIEVIKSIVPEFAYEDVFYNNAIKVFDRIPNYLNKWRTV
;
A
#
# COMPACT_ATOMS: atom_id res chain seq x y z
N MET A 1 4.84 -2.04 -0.69
CA MET A 1 6.24 -2.16 -0.26
C MET A 1 6.88 -0.78 -0.09
N HIS A 2 7.99 -0.69 0.64
CA HIS A 2 8.80 0.52 0.76
C HIS A 2 10.18 0.29 0.17
N PHE A 3 10.61 1.20 -0.69
CA PHE A 3 11.96 1.21 -1.25
C PHE A 3 12.58 2.59 -1.01
N SER A 4 13.87 2.63 -0.74
CA SER A 4 14.60 3.86 -0.55
C SER A 4 15.99 3.73 -1.20
N ALA A 5 16.31 4.67 -2.08
CA ALA A 5 17.66 4.77 -2.65
C ALA A 5 18.66 5.42 -1.70
N ARG A 6 18.21 6.07 -0.62
CA ARG A 6 19.05 6.77 0.38
C ARG A 6 19.23 6.02 1.70
N GLY A 7 18.74 4.78 1.77
CA GLY A 7 19.02 3.88 2.87
C GLY A 7 18.16 4.04 4.12
N ILE A 8 17.04 4.78 4.09
CA ILE A 8 16.15 4.90 5.26
C ILE A 8 15.57 3.54 5.70
N PHE A 9 15.53 2.55 4.80
CA PHE A 9 15.06 1.18 5.11
C PHE A 9 16.19 0.15 5.22
N ASP A 10 17.47 0.54 5.16
CA ASP A 10 18.59 -0.43 5.17
C ASP A 10 18.61 -1.27 6.45
N LYS A 11 18.47 -0.63 7.61
CA LYS A 11 18.41 -1.34 8.89
C LYS A 11 17.20 -2.28 8.98
N THR A 12 16.08 -1.88 8.40
CA THR A 12 14.87 -2.73 8.35
C THR A 12 15.11 -3.94 7.45
N ALA A 13 15.74 -3.74 6.29
CA ALA A 13 16.10 -4.82 5.38
C ALA A 13 17.10 -5.81 6.01
N GLU A 14 18.06 -5.32 6.77
CA GLU A 14 19.02 -6.16 7.52
C GLU A 14 18.32 -7.13 8.48
N ASN A 15 17.21 -6.73 9.11
CA ASN A 15 16.46 -7.59 10.04
C ASN A 15 15.90 -8.85 9.35
N ILE A 16 15.65 -8.80 8.05
CA ILE A 16 15.22 -9.95 7.25
C ILE A 16 16.37 -10.61 6.46
N GLY A 17 17.60 -10.15 6.67
CA GLY A 17 18.78 -10.63 5.96
C GLY A 17 18.85 -10.19 4.51
N ALA A 18 18.20 -9.08 4.15
CA ALA A 18 18.16 -8.49 2.81
C ALA A 18 18.92 -7.15 2.76
N LYS A 19 19.11 -6.63 1.54
CA LYS A 19 19.60 -5.27 1.29
C LYS A 19 18.54 -4.47 0.55
N CYS A 20 18.36 -3.20 0.92
CA CYS A 20 17.42 -2.31 0.24
C CYS A 20 18.03 -1.75 -1.05
N THR A 21 18.36 -2.65 -2.01
CA THR A 21 18.93 -2.30 -3.32
C THR A 21 18.06 -2.83 -4.45
N LEU A 22 18.12 -2.20 -5.62
CA LEU A 22 17.39 -2.66 -6.82
C LEU A 22 17.78 -4.06 -7.25
N ASP A 23 19.06 -4.41 -7.17
CA ASP A 23 19.56 -5.74 -7.57
C ASP A 23 19.03 -6.83 -6.63
N GLU A 24 19.06 -6.59 -5.33
CA GLU A 24 18.48 -7.49 -4.33
C GLU A 24 16.98 -7.67 -4.57
N LEU A 25 16.25 -6.57 -4.74
CA LEU A 25 14.81 -6.59 -4.99
C LEU A 25 14.49 -7.37 -6.27
N LYS A 26 15.22 -7.14 -7.34
CA LYS A 26 15.07 -7.84 -8.62
C LYS A 26 15.32 -9.36 -8.47
N GLN A 27 16.34 -9.73 -7.69
CA GLN A 27 16.64 -11.13 -7.40
C GLN A 27 15.51 -11.78 -6.62
N GLN A 28 15.03 -11.15 -5.55
CA GLN A 28 13.93 -11.66 -4.72
C GLN A 28 12.62 -11.76 -5.53
N PHE A 29 12.33 -10.83 -6.43
CA PHE A 29 11.18 -10.90 -7.31
C PHE A 29 11.25 -12.13 -8.21
N LYS A 30 12.41 -12.39 -8.81
CA LYS A 30 12.62 -13.58 -9.63
C LYS A 30 12.43 -14.88 -8.83
N GLN A 31 12.94 -14.93 -7.60
CA GLN A 31 12.83 -16.11 -6.73
C GLN A 31 11.39 -16.39 -6.30
N ASN A 32 10.57 -15.36 -6.16
CA ASN A 32 9.20 -15.45 -5.66
C ASN A 32 8.12 -15.27 -6.75
N ASN A 33 8.51 -15.27 -8.04
CA ASN A 33 7.61 -15.07 -9.20
C ASN A 33 6.83 -13.74 -9.13
N ILE A 34 7.42 -12.68 -8.55
CA ILE A 34 6.83 -11.35 -8.49
C ILE A 34 7.15 -10.62 -9.78
N VAL A 35 6.14 -10.24 -10.54
CA VAL A 35 6.31 -9.58 -11.85
C VAL A 35 6.37 -8.06 -11.74
N LEU A 36 5.70 -7.49 -10.74
CA LEU A 36 5.63 -6.06 -10.50
C LEU A 36 5.36 -5.78 -9.02
N SER A 37 5.88 -4.69 -8.53
CA SER A 37 5.48 -4.13 -7.23
C SER A 37 5.01 -2.69 -7.33
N ILE A 38 4.18 -2.28 -6.38
CA ILE A 38 3.82 -0.89 -6.19
C ILE A 38 4.49 -0.41 -4.90
N GLY A 39 5.43 0.51 -5.05
CA GLY A 39 6.10 1.15 -3.93
C GLY A 39 5.26 2.30 -3.38
N MET A 40 5.28 2.47 -2.07
CA MET A 40 4.53 3.52 -1.38
C MET A 40 5.47 4.67 -1.04
N GLY A 41 5.24 5.84 -1.65
CA GLY A 41 5.88 7.07 -1.21
C GLY A 41 5.54 7.31 0.27
N VAL A 42 6.52 7.69 1.06
CA VAL A 42 6.34 7.86 2.51
C VAL A 42 5.77 9.25 2.84
N ASP A 43 5.70 9.58 4.11
CA ASP A 43 5.37 10.90 4.62
C ASP A 43 6.68 11.73 4.84
N LYS A 44 6.66 12.67 5.74
CA LYS A 44 7.82 13.49 6.13
C LYS A 44 9.10 12.71 6.51
N SER A 45 8.97 11.41 6.77
CA SER A 45 10.09 10.53 7.11
C SER A 45 10.79 9.94 5.87
N GLY A 46 10.33 10.28 4.66
CA GLY A 46 10.89 9.78 3.42
C GLY A 46 12.28 10.30 3.09
N ASP A 47 12.84 9.81 1.98
CA ASP A 47 14.18 10.17 1.49
C ASP A 47 14.34 11.66 1.18
N TYR A 48 13.24 12.34 0.97
CA TYR A 48 13.20 13.76 0.53
C TYR A 48 12.25 14.55 1.44
N PRO A 49 12.66 14.82 2.70
CA PRO A 49 11.85 15.56 3.63
C PRO A 49 11.51 16.97 3.08
N ASN A 50 10.37 17.51 3.47
CA ASN A 50 9.85 18.79 3.04
C ASN A 50 9.55 18.93 1.54
N THR A 51 9.30 17.82 0.84
CA THR A 51 8.85 17.80 -0.55
C THR A 51 7.47 17.15 -0.69
N ASN A 52 6.75 17.51 -1.72
CA ASN A 52 5.53 16.86 -2.18
C ASN A 52 5.52 16.79 -3.72
N PRO A 53 5.10 15.65 -4.30
CA PRO A 53 4.83 14.39 -3.63
C PRO A 53 6.09 13.69 -3.13
N GLN A 54 5.94 12.82 -2.13
CA GLN A 54 6.97 11.86 -1.77
C GLN A 54 6.98 10.71 -2.79
N ILE A 55 8.14 10.46 -3.39
CA ILE A 55 8.34 9.41 -4.39
C ILE A 55 9.38 8.41 -3.91
N ILE A 56 9.32 7.17 -4.45
CA ILE A 56 10.18 6.07 -3.98
C ILE A 56 11.54 6.01 -4.69
N TYR A 57 11.67 6.69 -5.83
CA TYR A 57 12.89 6.61 -6.65
C TYR A 57 13.18 7.94 -7.35
N HIS A 58 14.36 8.47 -7.09
CA HIS A 58 14.90 9.70 -7.65
C HIS A 58 16.25 9.45 -8.36
N GLY A 59 16.48 8.26 -8.90
CA GLY A 59 17.70 7.94 -9.62
C GLY A 59 17.86 8.80 -10.87
N GLU A 60 19.10 9.02 -11.28
CA GLU A 60 19.44 9.62 -12.59
C GLU A 60 19.10 8.65 -13.73
N ASP A 61 19.02 7.36 -13.42
CA ASP A 61 18.63 6.31 -14.33
C ASP A 61 17.11 6.21 -14.49
N ARG A 62 16.70 5.47 -15.51
CA ARG A 62 15.31 5.19 -15.79
C ARG A 62 14.65 4.46 -14.61
N PHE A 63 13.42 4.85 -14.27
CA PHE A 63 12.63 4.17 -13.23
C PHE A 63 12.57 2.65 -13.48
N PRO A 64 12.79 1.80 -12.46
CA PRO A 64 12.87 0.36 -12.63
C PRO A 64 11.61 -0.26 -13.25
N PRO A 65 11.71 -1.07 -14.34
CA PRO A 65 10.55 -1.56 -15.08
C PRO A 65 9.67 -2.58 -14.31
N PHE A 66 10.16 -3.07 -13.18
CA PHE A 66 9.43 -3.99 -12.31
C PHE A 66 8.78 -3.30 -11.10
N MET A 67 8.71 -1.96 -11.14
CA MET A 67 8.12 -1.16 -10.08
C MET A 67 7.19 -0.08 -10.66
N MET A 68 6.13 0.22 -9.93
CA MET A 68 5.34 1.45 -10.01
C MET A 68 5.28 2.08 -8.62
N GLN A 69 4.70 3.27 -8.50
CA GLN A 69 4.61 3.96 -7.22
C GLN A 69 3.25 4.59 -6.95
N CYS A 70 2.87 4.64 -5.67
CA CYS A 70 1.89 5.58 -5.17
C CYS A 70 2.61 6.80 -4.61
N LEU A 71 2.14 7.97 -4.98
CA LEU A 71 2.70 9.25 -4.52
C LEU A 71 2.31 9.50 -3.07
N GLY A 72 3.28 9.65 -2.18
CA GLY A 72 3.04 9.92 -0.77
C GLY A 72 2.67 11.38 -0.53
N VAL A 73 1.67 11.61 0.32
CA VAL A 73 1.26 12.96 0.75
C VAL A 73 1.91 13.29 2.09
N ASP A 74 2.75 14.31 2.11
CA ASP A 74 3.29 14.88 3.35
C ASP A 74 2.50 16.12 3.75
N THR A 75 1.58 15.99 4.71
CA THR A 75 0.77 17.10 5.19
C THR A 75 1.54 18.10 6.05
N SER A 76 2.73 17.74 6.53
CA SER A 76 3.52 18.63 7.42
C SER A 76 4.04 19.89 6.72
N VAL A 77 4.09 19.88 5.39
CA VAL A 77 4.55 21.00 4.56
C VAL A 77 3.44 21.60 3.69
N ILE A 78 2.19 21.19 3.90
CA ILE A 78 1.03 21.74 3.18
C ILE A 78 0.44 22.90 3.98
N THR A 79 0.29 24.04 3.32
CA THR A 79 -0.37 25.23 3.85
C THR A 79 -1.46 25.71 2.90
N LYS A 80 -2.27 26.67 3.34
CA LYS A 80 -3.29 27.28 2.48
C LYS A 80 -2.69 28.04 1.30
N GLU A 81 -1.48 28.55 1.49
CA GLU A 81 -0.77 29.35 0.50
C GLU A 81 -0.11 28.50 -0.58
N ASN A 82 0.35 27.26 -0.24
CA ASN A 82 1.12 26.43 -1.17
C ASN A 82 0.36 25.21 -1.71
N ILE A 83 -0.87 24.98 -1.27
CA ILE A 83 -1.63 23.77 -1.69
C ILE A 83 -1.80 23.69 -3.22
N ALA A 84 -1.93 24.80 -3.92
CA ALA A 84 -2.02 24.83 -5.38
C ALA A 84 -0.73 24.30 -6.02
N ASP A 85 0.43 24.78 -5.60
CA ASP A 85 1.74 24.35 -6.11
C ASP A 85 2.01 22.87 -5.79
N VAL A 86 1.56 22.42 -4.60
CA VAL A 86 1.64 21.00 -4.22
C VAL A 86 0.79 20.14 -5.18
N LEU A 87 -0.43 20.54 -5.46
CA LEU A 87 -1.31 19.81 -6.37
C LEU A 87 -0.76 19.80 -7.81
N ASP A 88 -0.20 20.90 -8.28
CA ASP A 88 0.46 20.97 -9.59
C ASP A 88 1.64 19.98 -9.68
N SER A 89 2.41 19.86 -8.59
CA SER A 89 3.50 18.89 -8.49
C SER A 89 3.02 17.44 -8.52
N PHE A 90 1.91 17.14 -7.82
CA PHE A 90 1.25 15.83 -7.92
C PHE A 90 0.74 15.58 -9.32
N GLU A 91 0.08 16.56 -9.94
CA GLU A 91 -0.49 16.44 -11.28
C GLU A 91 0.59 16.18 -12.33
N ALA A 92 1.75 16.83 -12.23
CA ALA A 92 2.90 16.56 -13.08
C ALA A 92 3.32 15.08 -12.99
N LYS A 93 3.38 14.52 -11.77
CA LYS A 93 3.71 13.12 -11.54
C LYS A 93 2.60 12.14 -11.95
N MET A 94 1.32 12.56 -11.90
CA MET A 94 0.21 11.73 -12.38
C MET A 94 0.26 11.44 -13.89
N ASN A 95 0.95 12.28 -14.66
CA ASN A 95 1.16 12.07 -16.10
C ASN A 95 2.27 11.06 -16.40
N GLU A 96 3.05 10.63 -15.41
CA GLU A 96 4.08 9.60 -15.58
C GLU A 96 3.46 8.19 -15.53
N ASP A 97 3.86 7.32 -16.46
CA ASP A 97 3.39 5.93 -16.52
C ASP A 97 3.75 5.12 -15.25
N THR A 98 4.76 5.56 -14.52
CA THR A 98 5.23 4.93 -13.28
C THR A 98 4.31 5.19 -12.09
N THR A 99 3.40 6.15 -12.18
CA THR A 99 2.48 6.51 -11.09
C THR A 99 1.23 5.64 -11.12
N ALA A 100 1.03 4.85 -10.06
CA ALA A 100 -0.10 3.94 -9.89
C ALA A 100 -1.22 4.51 -9.02
N GLY A 101 -0.94 5.47 -8.11
CA GLY A 101 -1.92 5.99 -7.18
C GLY A 101 -1.37 7.04 -6.22
N ILE A 102 -2.13 7.30 -5.16
CA ILE A 102 -1.76 8.21 -4.06
C ILE A 102 -1.68 7.39 -2.76
N LYS A 103 -0.70 7.67 -1.91
CA LYS A 103 -0.57 7.09 -0.56
C LYS A 103 -0.74 8.16 0.51
N ILE A 104 -1.58 7.87 1.51
CA ILE A 104 -1.85 8.75 2.66
C ILE A 104 -1.57 7.96 3.95
N TYR A 105 -0.93 8.62 4.90
CA TYR A 105 -0.49 8.04 6.18
C TYR A 105 -1.31 8.58 7.35
N THR A 106 -2.58 8.17 7.42
CA THR A 106 -3.42 8.46 8.59
C THR A 106 -2.82 7.80 9.84
N GLY A 107 -2.93 8.46 10.98
CA GLY A 107 -2.29 8.00 12.21
C GLY A 107 -0.87 8.50 12.41
N TYR A 108 -0.02 8.46 11.40
CA TYR A 108 1.29 9.12 11.41
C TYR A 108 1.15 10.64 11.25
N GLN A 109 0.22 11.05 10.43
CA GLN A 109 -0.21 12.44 10.27
C GLN A 109 -1.51 12.65 11.08
N PRO A 110 -1.67 13.79 11.79
CA PRO A 110 -2.75 14.01 12.75
C PRO A 110 -4.04 14.49 12.08
N PHE A 111 -4.45 13.82 11.00
CA PHE A 111 -5.65 14.10 10.23
C PHE A 111 -6.46 12.83 9.96
N TYR A 112 -7.77 12.94 10.04
CA TYR A 112 -8.68 11.90 9.56
C TYR A 112 -8.72 11.90 8.03
N ALA A 113 -9.01 10.75 7.44
CA ALA A 113 -9.20 10.66 5.98
C ALA A 113 -10.30 11.61 5.47
N THR A 114 -11.27 11.99 6.31
CA THR A 114 -12.36 12.93 5.99
C THR A 114 -11.95 14.41 6.02
N ASP A 115 -10.77 14.74 6.56
CA ASP A 115 -10.36 16.13 6.73
C ASP A 115 -10.13 16.83 5.38
N ASP A 116 -10.43 18.13 5.34
CA ASP A 116 -10.40 18.93 4.12
C ASP A 116 -9.03 18.97 3.42
N ILE A 117 -7.95 18.75 4.17
CA ILE A 117 -6.59 18.73 3.64
C ILE A 117 -6.41 17.62 2.58
N TYR A 118 -7.15 16.51 2.67
CA TYR A 118 -7.03 15.38 1.74
C TYR A 118 -8.01 15.46 0.55
N LYS A 119 -9.11 16.20 0.65
CA LYS A 119 -10.14 16.26 -0.40
C LYS A 119 -9.61 16.67 -1.77
N PRO A 120 -8.65 17.63 -1.90
CA PRO A 120 -8.05 17.94 -3.20
C PRO A 120 -7.35 16.75 -3.86
N PHE A 121 -6.69 15.89 -3.05
CA PHE A 121 -6.03 14.68 -3.55
C PHE A 121 -7.02 13.61 -4.01
N TYR A 122 -8.20 13.50 -3.38
CA TYR A 122 -9.29 12.61 -3.86
C TYR A 122 -9.84 13.09 -5.20
N LYS A 123 -10.03 14.40 -5.38
CA LYS A 123 -10.41 14.99 -6.66
C LYS A 123 -9.37 14.72 -7.74
N LEU A 124 -8.08 14.81 -7.38
CA LEU A 124 -6.98 14.49 -8.29
C LEU A 124 -6.98 12.99 -8.65
N ALA A 125 -7.16 12.10 -7.67
CA ALA A 125 -7.29 10.66 -7.89
C ALA A 125 -8.47 10.34 -8.83
N GLN A 126 -9.62 10.99 -8.64
CA GLN A 126 -10.77 10.86 -9.52
C GLN A 126 -10.47 11.35 -10.94
N LYS A 127 -9.81 12.51 -11.09
CA LYS A 127 -9.45 13.10 -12.41
C LYS A 127 -8.54 12.16 -13.20
N TYR A 128 -7.60 11.50 -12.55
CA TYR A 128 -6.61 10.63 -13.18
C TYR A 128 -6.98 9.15 -13.12
N ASP A 129 -8.14 8.82 -12.58
CA ASP A 129 -8.65 7.45 -12.38
C ASP A 129 -7.62 6.53 -11.72
N VAL A 130 -7.06 6.98 -10.59
CA VAL A 130 -6.10 6.21 -9.80
C VAL A 130 -6.63 5.96 -8.38
N PRO A 131 -6.23 4.87 -7.71
CA PRO A 131 -6.65 4.61 -6.34
C PRO A 131 -5.92 5.50 -5.33
N VAL A 132 -6.55 5.64 -4.16
CA VAL A 132 -5.94 6.19 -2.95
C VAL A 132 -5.75 5.07 -1.93
N VAL A 133 -4.52 4.86 -1.49
CA VAL A 133 -4.14 3.87 -0.49
C VAL A 133 -3.96 4.56 0.86
N PHE A 134 -4.76 4.21 1.84
CA PHE A 134 -4.59 4.67 3.21
C PHE A 134 -3.76 3.69 4.02
N HIS A 135 -2.79 4.20 4.78
CA HIS A 135 -2.30 3.48 5.95
C HIS A 135 -3.42 3.45 6.98
N MET A 136 -3.85 2.27 7.42
CA MET A 136 -4.88 2.10 8.43
C MET A 136 -4.43 1.07 9.46
N GLY A 137 -4.84 1.27 10.71
CA GLY A 137 -4.49 0.35 11.78
C GLY A 137 -3.37 0.85 12.67
N ASP A 138 -2.51 -0.07 13.08
CA ASP A 138 -1.38 0.21 13.97
C ASP A 138 -0.33 1.13 13.33
N THR A 139 0.43 1.82 14.17
CA THR A 139 1.51 2.72 13.74
C THR A 139 2.85 2.25 14.29
N ALA A 140 3.87 2.10 13.45
CA ALA A 140 5.19 1.58 13.82
C ALA A 140 5.96 2.46 14.82
N ASN A 141 5.53 3.69 15.08
CA ASN A 141 6.19 4.57 16.04
C ASN A 141 5.24 5.08 17.11
N SER A 142 5.79 5.36 18.31
CA SER A 142 5.05 5.83 19.48
C SER A 142 4.44 7.24 19.34
N MET A 143 4.78 7.99 18.30
CA MET A 143 4.24 9.32 18.03
C MET A 143 2.96 9.25 17.20
N GLY A 144 2.68 8.11 16.58
CA GLY A 144 1.45 7.85 15.86
C GLY A 144 0.21 7.91 16.75
N ARG A 145 -0.92 8.28 16.16
CA ARG A 145 -2.19 8.43 16.88
C ARG A 145 -3.26 7.56 16.24
N LEU A 146 -3.50 6.40 16.84
CA LEU A 146 -4.39 5.35 16.36
C LEU A 146 -5.80 5.84 16.01
N LYS A 147 -6.32 6.87 16.69
CA LYS A 147 -7.66 7.39 16.40
C LYS A 147 -7.84 7.88 14.95
N TYR A 148 -6.75 8.32 14.30
CA TYR A 148 -6.81 8.79 12.92
C TYR A 148 -6.69 7.66 11.89
N SER A 149 -6.19 6.48 12.29
CA SER A 149 -5.98 5.31 11.41
C SER A 149 -7.03 4.22 11.58
N HIS A 150 -8.17 4.52 12.24
CA HIS A 150 -9.26 3.57 12.36
C HIS A 150 -10.01 3.42 11.02
N PRO A 151 -10.21 2.19 10.50
CA PRO A 151 -10.73 1.97 9.14
C PRO A 151 -12.15 2.47 8.89
N LEU A 152 -12.99 2.62 9.92
CA LEU A 152 -14.36 3.16 9.75
C LEU A 152 -14.41 4.54 9.10
N VAL A 153 -13.37 5.37 9.25
CA VAL A 153 -13.32 6.69 8.63
C VAL A 153 -13.28 6.61 7.09
N VAL A 154 -12.89 5.46 6.52
CA VAL A 154 -12.87 5.24 5.07
C VAL A 154 -14.29 5.07 4.53
N ASP A 155 -15.25 4.66 5.35
CA ASP A 155 -16.65 4.56 4.95
C ASP A 155 -17.21 5.90 4.46
N ASP A 156 -17.01 6.95 5.26
CA ASP A 156 -17.47 8.31 4.93
C ASP A 156 -16.82 8.80 3.62
N VAL A 157 -15.52 8.62 3.49
CA VAL A 157 -14.77 9.04 2.28
C VAL A 157 -15.23 8.27 1.04
N ALA A 158 -15.50 6.97 1.19
CA ALA A 158 -15.96 6.13 0.08
C ALA A 158 -17.37 6.53 -0.41
N VAL A 159 -18.23 6.98 0.49
CA VAL A 159 -19.58 7.51 0.18
C VAL A 159 -19.47 8.87 -0.52
N ASP A 160 -18.62 9.77 -0.01
CA ASP A 160 -18.45 11.12 -0.55
C ASP A 160 -17.75 11.13 -1.92
N PHE A 161 -16.88 10.15 -2.19
CA PHE A 161 -16.11 10.00 -3.43
C PHE A 161 -16.36 8.65 -4.11
N PRO A 162 -17.57 8.35 -4.59
CA PRO A 162 -17.95 7.03 -5.08
C PRO A 162 -17.19 6.60 -6.37
N ASN A 163 -16.55 7.53 -7.06
CA ASN A 163 -15.76 7.28 -8.26
C ASN A 163 -14.25 7.13 -8.00
N VAL A 164 -13.82 7.17 -6.73
CA VAL A 164 -12.43 6.92 -6.33
C VAL A 164 -12.34 5.52 -5.73
N ARG A 165 -11.35 4.75 -6.14
CA ARG A 165 -11.01 3.47 -5.51
C ARG A 165 -10.16 3.73 -4.27
N PHE A 166 -10.59 3.23 -3.12
CA PHE A 166 -9.86 3.34 -1.86
C PHE A 166 -9.31 1.99 -1.44
N VAL A 167 -8.09 1.97 -0.91
CA VAL A 167 -7.44 0.76 -0.41
C VAL A 167 -7.09 0.96 1.07
N ILE A 168 -7.63 0.09 1.93
CA ILE A 168 -7.26 -0.02 3.34
C ILE A 168 -6.03 -0.90 3.43
N ALA A 169 -4.85 -0.32 3.70
CA ALA A 169 -3.63 -1.10 3.90
C ALA A 169 -3.66 -1.83 5.24
N HIS A 170 -2.88 -2.92 5.32
CA HIS A 170 -2.68 -3.74 6.53
C HIS A 170 -3.97 -4.35 7.09
N CYS A 171 -5.01 -4.48 6.23
CA CYS A 171 -6.35 -4.91 6.65
C CYS A 171 -6.89 -4.12 7.85
N GLY A 172 -6.40 -2.88 8.07
CA GLY A 172 -6.78 -2.05 9.21
C GLY A 172 -6.44 -2.64 10.57
N THR A 173 -5.50 -3.60 10.66
CA THR A 173 -5.12 -4.31 11.89
C THR A 173 -4.80 -3.33 13.04
N PRO A 174 -5.38 -3.51 14.24
CA PRO A 174 -6.11 -4.69 14.72
C PRO A 174 -7.64 -4.68 14.43
N TRP A 175 -8.19 -3.65 13.79
CA TRP A 175 -9.63 -3.49 13.52
C TRP A 175 -10.08 -4.20 12.23
N VAL A 176 -9.74 -5.49 12.13
CA VAL A 176 -10.01 -6.32 10.93
C VAL A 176 -11.49 -6.38 10.60
N ALA A 177 -12.36 -6.51 11.63
CA ALA A 177 -13.79 -6.56 11.45
C ALA A 177 -14.34 -5.30 10.77
N ASP A 178 -13.92 -4.14 11.26
CA ASP A 178 -14.36 -2.84 10.75
C ASP A 178 -13.86 -2.61 9.32
N ALA A 179 -12.60 -2.95 9.04
CA ALA A 179 -12.03 -2.85 7.69
C ALA A 179 -12.78 -3.73 6.69
N VAL A 180 -13.12 -4.95 7.09
CA VAL A 180 -13.88 -5.90 6.27
C VAL A 180 -15.29 -5.40 6.02
N GLU A 181 -15.98 -4.88 7.04
CA GLU A 181 -17.34 -4.34 6.88
C GLU A 181 -17.36 -3.12 5.95
N VAL A 182 -16.39 -2.21 6.09
CA VAL A 182 -16.25 -1.05 5.18
C VAL A 182 -16.05 -1.51 3.74
N ALA A 183 -15.23 -2.54 3.51
CA ALA A 183 -15.00 -3.08 2.16
C ALA A 183 -16.21 -3.87 1.63
N ALA A 184 -16.97 -4.56 2.50
CA ALA A 184 -18.19 -5.29 2.13
C ALA A 184 -19.30 -4.34 1.67
N LYS A 185 -19.50 -3.26 2.42
CA LYS A 185 -20.53 -2.23 2.15
C LYS A 185 -20.20 -1.41 0.89
N ASN A 186 -18.95 -0.97 0.73
CA ASN A 186 -18.57 0.00 -0.30
C ASN A 186 -17.96 -0.68 -1.54
N LYS A 187 -18.57 -0.47 -2.71
CA LYS A 187 -18.11 -1.05 -3.98
C LYS A 187 -16.70 -0.62 -4.36
N ASN A 188 -16.31 0.58 -3.98
CA ASN A 188 -15.04 1.24 -4.29
C ASN A 188 -13.97 1.08 -3.22
N VAL A 189 -14.19 0.27 -2.16
CA VAL A 189 -13.19 -0.01 -1.13
C VAL A 189 -12.62 -1.41 -1.30
N TYR A 190 -11.32 -1.53 -1.13
CA TYR A 190 -10.51 -2.76 -1.22
C TYR A 190 -9.58 -2.85 -0.01
N ILE A 191 -9.02 -4.02 0.24
CA ILE A 191 -8.12 -4.30 1.37
C ILE A 191 -6.79 -4.83 0.83
N ASP A 192 -5.71 -4.28 1.34
CA ASP A 192 -4.34 -4.75 1.16
C ASP A 192 -3.93 -5.57 2.38
N LEU A 193 -3.37 -6.75 2.14
CA LEU A 193 -2.98 -7.73 3.16
C LEU A 193 -1.50 -7.59 3.57
N SER A 194 -0.89 -6.42 3.39
CA SER A 194 0.48 -6.16 3.84
C SER A 194 0.59 -5.97 5.35
N GLY A 195 1.79 -6.13 5.91
CA GLY A 195 2.09 -5.74 7.30
C GLY A 195 1.36 -6.53 8.38
N LEU A 196 0.83 -7.73 8.10
CA LEU A 196 0.16 -8.56 9.11
C LEU A 196 1.18 -9.29 10.01
N MET A 197 2.40 -9.46 9.54
CA MET A 197 3.55 -9.99 10.26
C MET A 197 4.82 -9.34 9.73
N GLU A 198 5.86 -9.31 10.56
CA GLU A 198 7.17 -8.73 10.24
C GLU A 198 8.29 -9.74 10.45
N GLY A 199 9.45 -9.49 9.82
CA GLY A 199 10.65 -10.26 9.97
C GLY A 199 10.82 -11.38 8.94
N LYS A 200 11.83 -12.22 9.19
CA LYS A 200 12.08 -13.45 8.46
C LYS A 200 11.88 -14.64 9.41
N PHE A 201 11.06 -15.57 9.00
CA PHE A 201 10.65 -16.69 9.85
C PHE A 201 10.43 -17.97 9.03
N GLU A 202 10.40 -19.11 9.72
CA GLU A 202 9.94 -20.35 9.12
C GLU A 202 8.40 -20.34 9.12
N ALA A 203 7.83 -20.34 7.92
CA ALA A 203 6.39 -20.05 7.71
C ALA A 203 5.47 -21.03 8.46
N LYS A 204 5.77 -22.33 8.42
CA LYS A 204 4.92 -23.35 9.08
C LYS A 204 4.85 -23.14 10.59
N THR A 205 6.00 -22.98 11.23
CA THR A 205 6.08 -22.72 12.66
C THR A 205 5.37 -21.45 13.07
N GLN A 206 5.52 -20.39 12.27
CA GLN A 206 4.90 -19.10 12.52
C GLN A 206 3.38 -19.18 12.37
N ILE A 207 2.88 -19.84 11.33
CA ILE A 207 1.44 -20.05 11.09
C ILE A 207 0.80 -20.86 12.24
N GLU A 208 1.48 -21.88 12.74
CA GLU A 208 1.02 -22.66 13.89
C GLU A 208 1.00 -21.81 15.19
N HIS A 209 2.08 -21.07 15.44
CA HIS A 209 2.19 -20.24 16.63
C HIS A 209 1.15 -19.11 16.69
N PHE A 210 0.94 -18.43 15.55
CA PHE A 210 0.00 -17.32 15.44
C PHE A 210 -1.39 -17.75 14.92
N LYS A 211 -1.70 -19.05 14.99
CA LYS A 211 -2.99 -19.57 14.50
C LYS A 211 -4.20 -18.77 15.03
N PRO A 212 -4.33 -18.44 16.34
CA PRO A 212 -5.47 -17.66 16.82
C PRO A 212 -5.57 -16.27 16.19
N TYR A 213 -4.45 -15.60 15.94
CA TYR A 213 -4.42 -14.32 15.24
C TYR A 213 -4.82 -14.47 13.76
N LEU A 214 -4.30 -15.46 13.08
CA LEU A 214 -4.63 -15.74 11.67
C LEU A 214 -6.08 -16.21 11.48
N ASP A 215 -6.66 -16.88 12.48
CA ASP A 215 -8.06 -17.28 12.46
C ASP A 215 -9.02 -16.08 12.49
N VAL A 216 -8.60 -14.92 13.02
CA VAL A 216 -9.37 -13.65 12.93
C VAL A 216 -9.57 -13.27 11.47
N PHE A 217 -8.51 -13.29 10.66
CA PHE A 217 -8.60 -12.97 9.22
C PHE A 217 -9.45 -13.99 8.48
N ARG A 218 -9.25 -15.29 8.73
CA ARG A 218 -10.06 -16.36 8.11
C ARG A 218 -11.55 -16.16 8.40
N THR A 219 -11.89 -15.83 9.64
CA THR A 219 -13.27 -15.57 10.06
C THR A 219 -13.89 -14.42 9.29
N TRP A 220 -13.20 -13.28 9.24
CA TRP A 220 -13.74 -12.08 8.62
C TRP A 220 -13.69 -12.14 7.09
N PHE A 221 -12.73 -12.83 6.49
CA PHE A 221 -12.72 -13.05 5.04
C PHE A 221 -13.82 -14.02 4.59
N ASN A 222 -14.16 -15.01 5.41
CA ASN A 222 -15.33 -15.85 5.19
C ASN A 222 -16.64 -15.06 5.31
N TYR A 223 -16.73 -14.14 6.28
CA TYR A 223 -17.85 -13.21 6.40
C TYR A 223 -17.98 -12.30 5.16
N LEU A 224 -16.87 -11.73 4.71
CA LEU A 224 -16.82 -10.91 3.48
C LEU A 224 -17.34 -11.67 2.26
N GLY A 225 -17.02 -12.96 2.14
CA GLY A 225 -17.47 -13.84 1.07
C GLY A 225 -17.03 -13.42 -0.34
N ASN A 226 -16.24 -12.36 -0.46
CA ASN A 226 -15.81 -11.77 -1.73
C ASN A 226 -14.31 -11.49 -1.73
N TYR A 227 -13.52 -12.49 -2.11
CA TYR A 227 -12.05 -12.38 -2.18
C TYR A 227 -11.55 -11.41 -3.27
N LYS A 228 -12.42 -10.93 -4.17
CA LYS A 228 -12.08 -9.87 -5.15
C LYS A 228 -11.88 -8.49 -4.51
N LYS A 229 -12.10 -8.39 -3.21
CA LYS A 229 -11.81 -7.20 -2.40
C LYS A 229 -10.43 -7.20 -1.77
N LEU A 230 -9.73 -8.33 -1.77
CA LEU A 230 -8.46 -8.54 -1.08
C LEU A 230 -7.30 -8.52 -2.07
N MET A 231 -6.19 -7.89 -1.72
CA MET A 231 -4.95 -7.85 -2.52
C MET A 231 -3.75 -8.24 -1.67
N TYR A 232 -2.85 -9.02 -2.24
CA TYR A 232 -1.55 -9.26 -1.64
C TYR A 232 -0.73 -7.97 -1.60
N GLY A 233 -0.18 -7.66 -0.45
CA GLY A 233 0.87 -6.69 -0.22
C GLY A 233 1.88 -7.29 0.75
N SER A 234 3.14 -6.88 0.72
CA SER A 234 4.17 -7.41 1.61
C SER A 234 4.58 -6.47 2.72
N ASP A 235 4.55 -5.18 2.44
CA ASP A 235 5.22 -4.15 3.24
C ASP A 235 6.75 -4.35 3.34
N TRP A 236 7.35 -5.03 2.32
CA TRP A 236 8.80 -5.14 2.22
C TRP A 236 9.46 -3.75 2.37
N PRO A 237 10.56 -3.61 3.13
CA PRO A 237 11.44 -4.65 3.65
C PRO A 237 11.16 -5.08 5.10
N LEU A 238 9.96 -4.86 5.64
CA LEU A 238 9.62 -5.32 6.99
C LEU A 238 9.50 -6.84 7.08
N VAL A 239 9.24 -7.53 5.96
CA VAL A 239 9.04 -8.98 5.93
C VAL A 239 9.76 -9.62 4.73
N ASP A 240 10.20 -10.87 4.90
CA ASP A 240 10.69 -11.72 3.82
C ASP A 240 9.53 -12.18 2.92
N PHE A 241 9.67 -12.04 1.59
CA PHE A 241 8.61 -12.37 0.65
C PHE A 241 8.17 -13.82 0.71
N ALA A 242 9.13 -14.78 0.73
CA ALA A 242 8.81 -16.20 0.66
C ALA A 242 7.99 -16.64 1.87
N SER A 243 8.42 -16.27 3.08
CA SER A 243 7.72 -16.58 4.32
C SER A 243 6.34 -15.95 4.36
N TYR A 244 6.23 -14.70 3.90
CA TYR A 244 4.99 -13.94 3.96
C TYR A 244 3.94 -14.41 2.96
N ILE A 245 4.36 -14.82 1.76
CA ILE A 245 3.46 -15.46 0.77
C ILE A 245 2.77 -16.67 1.40
N GLU A 246 3.48 -17.52 2.13
CA GLU A 246 2.88 -18.69 2.79
C GLU A 246 1.91 -18.30 3.91
N VAL A 247 2.19 -17.23 4.66
CA VAL A 247 1.24 -16.69 5.65
C VAL A 247 -0.06 -16.26 4.95
N ILE A 248 0.02 -15.48 3.88
CA ILE A 248 -1.18 -15.03 3.16
C ILE A 248 -1.94 -16.22 2.56
N LYS A 249 -1.26 -17.20 1.97
CA LYS A 249 -1.88 -18.43 1.50
C LYS A 249 -2.62 -19.19 2.63
N SER A 250 -2.13 -19.09 3.85
CA SER A 250 -2.77 -19.78 4.98
C SER A 250 -4.10 -19.13 5.41
N ILE A 251 -4.34 -17.88 5.08
CA ILE A 251 -5.58 -17.15 5.45
C ILE A 251 -6.56 -16.93 4.28
N VAL A 252 -6.16 -17.30 3.08
CA VAL A 252 -6.97 -17.18 1.85
C VAL A 252 -7.16 -18.59 1.25
N PRO A 253 -8.34 -18.99 0.78
CA PRO A 253 -8.52 -20.28 0.14
C PRO A 253 -7.83 -20.34 -1.22
N GLU A 254 -7.39 -21.52 -1.63
CA GLU A 254 -6.63 -21.76 -2.86
C GLU A 254 -7.33 -21.23 -4.12
N PHE A 255 -8.66 -21.37 -4.20
CA PHE A 255 -9.43 -20.87 -5.35
C PHE A 255 -9.37 -19.35 -5.53
N ALA A 256 -8.96 -18.61 -4.48
CA ALA A 256 -8.84 -17.16 -4.51
C ALA A 256 -7.40 -16.67 -4.74
N TYR A 257 -6.40 -17.56 -4.83
CA TYR A 257 -4.99 -17.15 -4.94
C TYR A 257 -4.72 -16.28 -6.16
N GLU A 258 -5.22 -16.66 -7.33
CA GLU A 258 -5.00 -15.88 -8.56
C GLU A 258 -5.59 -14.47 -8.43
N ASP A 259 -6.77 -14.34 -7.86
CA ASP A 259 -7.40 -13.05 -7.62
C ASP A 259 -6.60 -12.22 -6.61
N VAL A 260 -6.27 -12.78 -5.45
CA VAL A 260 -5.60 -12.05 -4.36
C VAL A 260 -4.16 -11.68 -4.70
N PHE A 261 -3.40 -12.57 -5.34
CA PHE A 261 -1.99 -12.32 -5.66
C PHE A 261 -1.77 -11.58 -6.98
N TYR A 262 -2.79 -11.45 -7.85
CA TYR A 262 -2.58 -10.86 -9.17
C TYR A 262 -3.79 -10.05 -9.69
N ASN A 263 -4.95 -10.68 -9.95
CA ASN A 263 -6.04 -10.06 -10.70
C ASN A 263 -6.63 -8.82 -10.01
N ASN A 264 -6.77 -8.86 -8.67
CA ASN A 264 -7.36 -7.75 -7.93
C ASN A 264 -6.45 -6.51 -7.96
N ALA A 265 -5.14 -6.67 -7.87
CA ALA A 265 -4.20 -5.56 -7.99
C ALA A 265 -4.29 -4.89 -9.37
N ILE A 266 -4.35 -5.68 -10.45
CA ILE A 266 -4.53 -5.16 -11.82
C ILE A 266 -5.84 -4.38 -11.97
N LYS A 267 -6.91 -4.86 -11.35
CA LYS A 267 -8.22 -4.19 -11.41
C LYS A 267 -8.26 -2.89 -10.61
N VAL A 268 -7.61 -2.85 -9.46
CA VAL A 268 -7.61 -1.67 -8.58
C VAL A 268 -6.61 -0.62 -9.08
N PHE A 269 -5.45 -1.05 -9.53
CA PHE A 269 -4.41 -0.22 -10.13
C PHE A 269 -4.41 -0.42 -11.64
N ASP A 270 -5.42 0.07 -12.31
CA ASP A 270 -5.75 -0.21 -13.72
C ASP A 270 -4.71 0.28 -14.75
N ARG A 271 -3.72 1.07 -14.32
CA ARG A 271 -2.55 1.42 -15.13
C ARG A 271 -1.54 0.30 -15.30
N ILE A 272 -1.58 -0.75 -14.44
CA ILE A 272 -0.63 -1.88 -14.47
C ILE A 272 -0.60 -2.59 -15.83
N PRO A 273 -1.73 -2.96 -16.47
CA PRO A 273 -1.69 -3.67 -17.74
C PRO A 273 -0.96 -2.89 -18.83
N ASN A 274 -1.21 -1.61 -18.95
CA ASN A 274 -0.54 -0.74 -19.93
C ASN A 274 0.96 -0.62 -19.62
N TYR A 275 1.32 -0.49 -18.35
CA TYR A 275 2.70 -0.44 -17.90
C TYR A 275 3.44 -1.74 -18.24
N LEU A 276 2.90 -2.90 -17.90
CA LEU A 276 3.51 -4.20 -18.19
C LEU A 276 3.65 -4.47 -19.69
N ASN A 277 2.65 -4.09 -20.49
CA ASN A 277 2.71 -4.27 -21.94
C ASN A 277 3.84 -3.46 -22.59
N LYS A 278 4.10 -2.24 -22.10
CA LYS A 278 5.19 -1.39 -22.57
C LYS A 278 6.58 -2.01 -22.33
N TRP A 279 6.71 -2.83 -21.27
CA TRP A 279 7.98 -3.45 -20.90
C TRP A 279 8.18 -4.87 -21.43
N ARG A 280 7.12 -5.55 -21.88
CA ARG A 280 7.22 -6.87 -22.55
C ARG A 280 7.73 -6.78 -23.99
N THR A 281 7.71 -5.58 -24.56
CA THR A 281 8.10 -5.31 -25.95
C THR A 281 9.52 -4.74 -26.07
N VAL A 282 10.25 -4.65 -25.00
CA VAL A 282 11.67 -4.25 -24.89
C VAL A 282 12.49 -5.41 -24.32
#